data_5b84a6b1359be79a7523d63e0c9b6f07
#
_entry.id   5b84a6b1359be79a7523d63e0c9b6f07
#
_cell.length_a   1.000
_cell.length_b   1.000
_cell.length_c   1.000
_cell.angle_alpha   90.00
_cell.angle_beta   90.00
_cell.angle_gamma   90.00
#
_symmetry.space_group_name_H-M   'P 1'
#
loop_
_entity.id
_entity.type
_entity.pdbx_description
1 polymer ?
#
loop_
_entity_poly.entity_id
_entity_poly.type
_entity_poly.pdbx_seq_one_letter_code
_entity_poly.pdbx_strand_id
1 'polypeptide(L)'
;AGDYYLRGYSNWMLNQEPEFFYSRNLKIGNSIDNTIVSNIEYQQEDESHYTAKVRFTSNTQEAFGNTAIRYRYIENGKIKDKGKRKTDENGLISISLPDLKPIATRHIEVEFDDPQYIYKKTFYLPSFTKDFDVKFFPEGGALLTVAHQNIAFKAQGSDGFSTEIEGFLFDANGDTLTAFRSEHDGMGVFTLNPTVGNSYYVIAKSGDGISKRFDLPAVEEKGITLSMTHYKKEIRYEIQKTEATEWPQKLFLIAHTRGKLVILQPVSIDRTFGKMNDSLFNAGITHFM
;
A
#
# COMPACT_ATOMS: atom_id res chain seq x y z
N ALA A 1 -23.37 -21.48 -3.14
CA ALA A 1 -22.03 -21.62 -2.56
C ALA A 1 -21.06 -22.06 -3.67
N GLY A 2 -19.86 -21.51 -3.68
CA GLY A 2 -18.85 -21.87 -4.69
C GLY A 2 -17.53 -21.11 -4.50
N ASP A 3 -16.55 -21.51 -5.29
CA ASP A 3 -15.28 -20.82 -5.39
C ASP A 3 -15.35 -19.77 -6.51
N TYR A 4 -15.03 -18.53 -6.18
CA TYR A 4 -15.08 -17.39 -7.08
C TYR A 4 -13.69 -16.78 -7.21
N TYR A 5 -13.38 -16.33 -8.41
CA TYR A 5 -12.13 -15.68 -8.70
C TYR A 5 -12.40 -14.18 -8.91
N LEU A 6 -11.98 -13.35 -7.93
CA LEU A 6 -12.09 -11.90 -8.03
C LEU A 6 -10.86 -11.36 -8.76
N ARG A 7 -11.09 -10.58 -9.81
CA ARG A 7 -10.06 -9.74 -10.46
C ARG A 7 -10.42 -8.29 -10.30
N GLY A 8 -9.46 -7.49 -9.84
CA GLY A 8 -9.55 -6.04 -9.81
C GLY A 8 -8.52 -5.44 -10.74
N TYR A 9 -8.95 -4.62 -11.70
CA TYR A 9 -8.08 -3.93 -12.63
C TYR A 9 -8.70 -2.63 -13.10
N SER A 10 -7.86 -1.66 -13.44
CA SER A 10 -8.28 -0.45 -14.15
C SER A 10 -8.23 -0.67 -15.65
N ASN A 11 -8.91 0.17 -16.44
CA ASN A 11 -8.80 0.12 -17.89
C ASN A 11 -7.37 0.26 -18.42
N TRP A 12 -6.53 0.98 -17.67
CA TRP A 12 -5.10 1.11 -17.98
C TRP A 12 -4.38 -0.23 -17.82
N MET A 13 -4.68 -0.97 -16.77
CA MET A 13 -4.04 -2.28 -16.48
C MET A 13 -4.39 -3.33 -17.54
N LEU A 14 -5.45 -3.15 -18.33
CA LEU A 14 -5.77 -4.04 -19.45
C LEU A 14 -4.69 -4.03 -20.55
N ASN A 15 -3.82 -3.02 -20.58
CA ASN A 15 -2.68 -2.96 -21.49
C ASN A 15 -1.42 -3.64 -20.93
N GLN A 16 -1.52 -4.20 -19.74
CA GLN A 16 -0.42 -4.88 -19.05
C GLN A 16 -0.66 -6.39 -19.00
N GLU A 17 0.39 -7.13 -18.65
CA GLU A 17 0.28 -8.57 -18.42
C GLU A 17 -0.69 -8.88 -17.27
N PRO A 18 -1.39 -10.02 -17.31
CA PRO A 18 -2.37 -10.41 -16.28
C PRO A 18 -1.84 -10.43 -14.85
N GLU A 19 -0.53 -10.51 -14.68
CA GLU A 19 0.19 -10.51 -13.40
C GLU A 19 0.05 -9.18 -12.64
N PHE A 20 -0.22 -8.09 -13.36
CA PHE A 20 -0.47 -6.78 -12.75
C PHE A 20 -1.89 -6.62 -12.19
N PHE A 21 -2.79 -7.57 -12.47
CA PHE A 21 -4.15 -7.50 -11.96
C PHE A 21 -4.19 -7.99 -10.52
N TYR A 22 -4.91 -7.25 -9.68
CA TYR A 22 -5.27 -7.80 -8.38
C TYR A 22 -6.14 -9.03 -8.59
N SER A 23 -5.76 -10.15 -8.02
CA SER A 23 -6.54 -11.38 -8.10
C SER A 23 -6.66 -12.06 -6.74
N ARG A 24 -7.85 -12.55 -6.44
CA ARG A 24 -8.13 -13.25 -5.20
C ARG A 24 -9.18 -14.34 -5.41
N ASN A 25 -8.90 -15.53 -4.90
CA ASN A 25 -9.90 -16.58 -4.78
C ASN A 25 -10.77 -16.33 -3.56
N LEU A 26 -12.08 -16.31 -3.76
CA LEU A 26 -13.08 -16.15 -2.71
C LEU A 26 -13.95 -17.39 -2.67
N LYS A 27 -14.10 -17.95 -1.47
CA LYS A 27 -15.15 -18.95 -1.21
C LYS A 27 -16.40 -18.22 -0.72
N ILE A 28 -17.46 -18.29 -1.50
CA ILE A 28 -18.75 -17.73 -1.10
C ILE A 28 -19.65 -18.92 -0.72
N GLY A 29 -20.01 -18.95 0.56
CA GLY A 29 -20.96 -19.87 1.11
C GLY A 29 -22.32 -19.23 1.35
N ASN A 30 -23.34 -20.04 1.57
CA ASN A 30 -24.63 -19.54 2.00
C ASN A 30 -24.56 -19.24 3.52
N SER A 31 -24.71 -17.98 3.90
CA SER A 31 -24.67 -17.58 5.32
C SER A 31 -25.82 -18.16 6.16
N ILE A 32 -26.85 -18.66 5.52
CA ILE A 32 -28.01 -19.26 6.21
C ILE A 32 -27.64 -20.62 6.82
N ASP A 33 -26.67 -21.32 6.25
CA ASP A 33 -26.19 -22.63 6.75
C ASP A 33 -25.07 -22.48 7.81
N ASN A 34 -24.48 -21.31 7.97
CA ASN A 34 -23.47 -21.04 8.99
C ASN A 34 -24.15 -20.60 10.30
N THR A 35 -24.45 -21.57 11.13
CA THR A 35 -24.96 -21.31 12.50
C THR A 35 -23.87 -20.77 13.42
N ILE A 36 -22.59 -20.85 13.03
CA ILE A 36 -21.44 -20.46 13.85
C ILE A 36 -20.73 -19.27 13.24
N VAL A 37 -20.67 -18.18 13.97
CA VAL A 37 -19.90 -16.98 13.69
C VAL A 37 -18.64 -16.99 14.56
N SER A 38 -17.50 -16.59 13.99
CA SER A 38 -16.27 -16.46 14.77
C SER A 38 -15.55 -15.18 14.46
N ASN A 39 -15.04 -14.53 15.49
CA ASN A 39 -14.19 -13.37 15.43
C ASN A 39 -12.83 -13.70 16.05
N ILE A 40 -11.76 -13.14 15.51
CA ILE A 40 -10.42 -13.25 16.06
C ILE A 40 -9.89 -11.87 16.39
N GLU A 41 -9.25 -11.76 17.54
CA GLU A 41 -8.50 -10.60 18.00
C GLU A 41 -7.11 -11.05 18.41
N TYR A 42 -6.13 -10.19 18.17
CA TYR A 42 -4.74 -10.45 18.54
C TYR A 42 -4.34 -9.48 19.65
N GLN A 43 -3.88 -10.03 20.76
CA GLN A 43 -3.36 -9.25 21.87
C GLN A 43 -1.86 -9.44 21.95
N GLN A 44 -1.12 -8.33 21.98
CA GLN A 44 0.30 -8.33 22.25
C GLN A 44 0.51 -8.42 23.77
N GLU A 45 1.25 -9.43 24.21
CA GLU A 45 1.59 -9.64 25.62
C GLU A 45 2.90 -8.91 25.98
N ASP A 46 3.89 -8.99 25.07
CA ASP A 46 5.17 -8.28 25.15
C ASP A 46 5.71 -8.05 23.72
N GLU A 47 6.98 -7.64 23.57
CA GLU A 47 7.59 -7.30 22.27
C GLU A 47 7.54 -8.44 21.23
N SER A 48 7.51 -9.70 21.67
CA SER A 48 7.61 -10.88 20.80
C SER A 48 6.44 -11.86 20.94
N HIS A 49 5.67 -11.76 22.02
CA HIS A 49 4.61 -12.71 22.33
C HIS A 49 3.23 -12.14 22.03
N TYR A 50 2.46 -12.92 21.32
CA TYR A 50 1.08 -12.59 20.93
C TYR A 50 0.14 -13.72 21.31
N THR A 51 -1.08 -13.35 21.68
CA THR A 51 -2.17 -14.29 21.92
C THR A 51 -3.30 -14.02 20.94
N ALA A 52 -3.72 -15.05 20.22
CA ALA A 52 -4.92 -15.01 19.40
C ALA A 52 -6.13 -15.39 20.26
N LYS A 53 -7.10 -14.49 20.37
CA LYS A 53 -8.37 -14.69 21.05
C LYS A 53 -9.45 -14.95 20.03
N VAL A 54 -10.00 -16.14 20.00
CA VAL A 54 -11.08 -16.52 19.05
C VAL A 54 -12.37 -16.68 19.81
N ARG A 55 -13.38 -15.92 19.43
CA ARG A 55 -14.74 -15.98 19.99
C ARG A 55 -15.65 -16.66 19.01
N PHE A 56 -16.48 -17.57 19.50
CA PHE A 56 -17.48 -18.30 18.74
C PHE A 56 -18.88 -17.97 19.27
N THR A 57 -19.77 -17.53 18.36
CA THR A 57 -21.17 -17.23 18.67
C THR A 57 -22.07 -17.83 17.62
N SER A 58 -23.34 -18.03 17.94
CA SER A 58 -24.37 -18.30 16.95
C SER A 58 -24.65 -17.07 16.10
N ASN A 59 -25.40 -17.21 15.04
CA ASN A 59 -25.93 -16.10 14.24
C ASN A 59 -26.89 -15.21 15.04
N THR A 60 -27.44 -15.70 16.17
CA THR A 60 -28.23 -14.93 17.14
C THR A 60 -27.38 -14.34 18.27
N GLN A 61 -26.05 -14.37 18.15
CA GLN A 61 -25.07 -13.86 19.12
C GLN A 61 -24.98 -14.64 20.44
N GLU A 62 -25.57 -15.83 20.53
CA GLU A 62 -25.38 -16.70 21.68
C GLU A 62 -24.00 -17.33 21.69
N ALA A 63 -23.33 -17.33 22.82
CA ALA A 63 -21.96 -17.85 22.93
C ALA A 63 -21.92 -19.39 22.88
N PHE A 64 -20.99 -19.95 22.15
CA PHE A 64 -20.66 -21.38 22.21
C PHE A 64 -19.75 -21.64 23.42
N GLY A 65 -20.32 -21.57 24.63
CA GLY A 65 -19.60 -21.82 25.85
C GLY A 65 -19.32 -23.30 26.09
N ASN A 66 -18.24 -23.61 26.80
CA ASN A 66 -17.85 -24.96 27.16
C ASN A 66 -17.68 -25.94 26.00
N THR A 67 -17.46 -25.46 24.78
CA THR A 67 -17.35 -26.24 23.54
C THR A 67 -15.91 -26.63 23.25
N ALA A 68 -15.67 -27.88 22.86
CA ALA A 68 -14.33 -28.36 22.51
C ALA A 68 -13.92 -27.90 21.10
N ILE A 69 -12.78 -27.25 21.01
CA ILE A 69 -12.20 -26.73 19.77
C ILE A 69 -10.85 -27.37 19.54
N ARG A 70 -10.60 -27.86 18.34
CA ARG A 70 -9.26 -28.21 17.85
C ARG A 70 -8.68 -27.02 17.11
N TYR A 71 -7.38 -26.75 17.31
CA TYR A 71 -6.67 -25.73 16.54
C TYR A 71 -5.36 -26.25 15.99
N ARG A 72 -4.90 -25.63 14.90
CA ARG A 72 -3.58 -25.82 14.31
C ARG A 72 -3.01 -24.46 13.96
N TYR A 73 -1.82 -24.15 14.42
CA TYR A 73 -1.04 -23.02 13.96
C TYR A 73 -0.08 -23.50 12.87
N ILE A 74 -0.15 -22.85 11.72
CA ILE A 74 0.58 -23.25 10.51
C ILE A 74 1.43 -22.07 10.05
N GLU A 75 2.71 -22.35 9.80
CA GLU A 75 3.67 -21.39 9.28
C GLU A 75 4.36 -22.00 8.05
N ASN A 76 4.32 -21.27 6.91
CA ASN A 76 4.87 -21.73 5.64
C ASN A 76 4.43 -23.15 5.26
N GLY A 77 3.14 -23.46 5.46
CA GLY A 77 2.56 -24.76 5.17
C GLY A 77 2.91 -25.88 6.16
N LYS A 78 3.69 -25.60 7.22
CA LYS A 78 4.07 -26.59 8.26
C LYS A 78 3.34 -26.30 9.57
N ILE A 79 2.78 -27.34 10.17
CA ILE A 79 2.16 -27.25 11.50
C ILE A 79 3.28 -27.00 12.52
N LYS A 80 3.21 -25.87 13.22
CA LYS A 80 4.14 -25.48 14.29
C LYS A 80 3.59 -25.75 15.68
N ASP A 81 2.27 -25.59 15.83
CA ASP A 81 1.58 -25.91 17.07
C ASP A 81 0.16 -26.44 16.76
N LYS A 82 -0.35 -27.28 17.62
CA LYS A 82 -1.71 -27.82 17.55
C LYS A 82 -2.19 -28.23 18.92
N GLY A 83 -3.47 -28.18 19.13
CA GLY A 83 -4.04 -28.60 20.40
C GLY A 83 -5.54 -28.62 20.41
N LYS A 84 -6.07 -28.99 21.57
CA LYS A 84 -7.49 -28.86 21.92
C LYS A 84 -7.64 -27.82 23.02
N ARG A 85 -8.67 -27.02 22.90
CA ARG A 85 -9.08 -26.03 23.92
C ARG A 85 -10.58 -26.17 24.13
N LYS A 86 -11.03 -25.74 25.29
CA LYS A 86 -12.45 -25.60 25.59
C LYS A 86 -12.76 -24.13 25.69
N THR A 87 -13.81 -23.67 25.04
CA THR A 87 -14.26 -22.28 25.15
C THR A 87 -14.69 -21.99 26.60
N ASP A 88 -14.50 -20.75 27.05
CA ASP A 88 -15.10 -20.27 28.26
C ASP A 88 -16.62 -20.08 28.11
N GLU A 89 -17.27 -19.57 29.15
CA GLU A 89 -18.72 -19.29 29.14
C GLU A 89 -19.14 -18.28 28.06
N ASN A 90 -18.23 -17.42 27.61
CA ASN A 90 -18.44 -16.40 26.59
C ASN A 90 -18.07 -16.88 25.17
N GLY A 91 -17.79 -18.17 25.01
CA GLY A 91 -17.39 -18.76 23.74
C GLY A 91 -15.97 -18.41 23.29
N LEU A 92 -15.08 -17.98 24.18
CA LEU A 92 -13.72 -17.53 23.90
C LEU A 92 -12.69 -18.63 24.14
N ILE A 93 -11.72 -18.76 23.22
CA ILE A 93 -10.46 -19.48 23.44
C ILE A 93 -9.28 -18.53 23.25
N SER A 94 -8.18 -18.83 23.95
CA SER A 94 -6.90 -18.16 23.79
C SER A 94 -5.84 -19.13 23.27
N ILE A 95 -5.12 -18.74 22.24
CA ILE A 95 -4.04 -19.51 21.61
C ILE A 95 -2.78 -18.64 21.66
N SER A 96 -1.79 -19.04 22.45
CA SER A 96 -0.50 -18.36 22.46
C SER A 96 0.22 -18.64 21.13
N LEU A 97 0.75 -17.59 20.53
CA LEU A 97 1.50 -17.68 19.28
C LEU A 97 3.00 -17.72 19.62
N PRO A 98 3.78 -18.59 18.96
CA PRO A 98 5.23 -18.57 19.11
C PRO A 98 5.81 -17.28 18.57
N ASP A 99 7.08 -17.00 18.92
CA ASP A 99 7.82 -15.82 18.44
C ASP A 99 7.61 -15.60 16.96
N LEU A 100 7.05 -14.44 16.63
CA LEU A 100 6.68 -14.10 15.29
C LEU A 100 7.87 -13.45 14.58
N LYS A 101 8.68 -14.26 13.92
CA LYS A 101 9.74 -13.75 13.04
C LYS A 101 9.12 -13.08 11.80
N PRO A 102 9.73 -12.02 11.28
CA PRO A 102 9.28 -11.43 10.02
C PRO A 102 9.25 -12.49 8.90
N ILE A 103 8.27 -12.39 8.02
CA ILE A 103 8.19 -13.14 6.75
C ILE A 103 7.78 -14.61 6.91
N ALA A 104 6.51 -14.85 7.13
CA ALA A 104 5.96 -16.17 6.87
C ALA A 104 4.47 -16.06 6.59
N THR A 105 3.99 -16.88 5.66
CA THR A 105 2.55 -17.10 5.55
C THR A 105 2.09 -17.86 6.78
N ARG A 106 1.31 -17.21 7.61
CA ARG A 106 0.84 -17.76 8.89
C ARG A 106 -0.66 -17.77 8.96
N HIS A 107 -1.19 -18.85 9.49
CA HIS A 107 -2.61 -18.92 9.76
C HIS A 107 -2.91 -19.90 10.91
N ILE A 108 -4.05 -19.67 11.54
CA ILE A 108 -4.64 -20.57 12.51
C ILE A 108 -5.84 -21.22 11.87
N GLU A 109 -5.89 -22.53 11.89
CA GLU A 109 -7.10 -23.27 11.58
C GLU A 109 -7.78 -23.68 12.89
N VAL A 110 -9.08 -23.46 12.96
CA VAL A 110 -9.91 -23.88 14.09
C VAL A 110 -11.04 -24.75 13.57
N GLU A 111 -11.38 -25.78 14.32
CA GLU A 111 -12.53 -26.66 14.03
C GLU A 111 -13.21 -27.06 15.33
N PHE A 112 -14.53 -27.23 15.30
CA PHE A 112 -15.27 -27.78 16.43
C PHE A 112 -14.98 -29.29 16.54
N ASP A 113 -14.66 -29.73 17.73
CA ASP A 113 -14.46 -31.16 18.03
C ASP A 113 -15.77 -31.82 18.54
N ASP A 114 -16.85 -31.49 17.86
CA ASP A 114 -18.18 -31.97 18.14
C ASP A 114 -18.84 -32.45 16.82
N PRO A 115 -19.27 -33.74 16.73
CA PRO A 115 -19.89 -34.24 15.52
C PRO A 115 -21.19 -33.52 15.09
N GLN A 116 -21.82 -32.81 15.98
CA GLN A 116 -23.03 -32.02 15.70
C GLN A 116 -22.75 -30.77 14.89
N TYR A 117 -21.48 -30.29 14.88
CA TYR A 117 -21.10 -29.06 14.22
C TYR A 117 -20.00 -29.31 13.19
N ILE A 118 -20.32 -29.12 11.93
CA ILE A 118 -19.34 -29.13 10.85
C ILE A 118 -18.81 -27.68 10.71
N TYR A 119 -17.82 -27.32 11.52
CA TYR A 119 -17.22 -25.99 11.48
C TYR A 119 -15.71 -26.07 11.39
N LYS A 120 -15.17 -25.45 10.35
CA LYS A 120 -13.73 -25.24 10.16
C LYS A 120 -13.50 -23.84 9.59
N LYS A 121 -12.58 -23.09 10.18
CA LYS A 121 -12.20 -21.76 9.69
C LYS A 121 -10.71 -21.55 9.78
N THR A 122 -10.20 -20.78 8.80
CA THR A 122 -8.82 -20.36 8.72
C THR A 122 -8.74 -18.87 8.98
N PHE A 123 -7.88 -18.46 9.92
CA PHE A 123 -7.57 -17.08 10.21
C PHE A 123 -6.13 -16.82 9.81
N TYR A 124 -5.91 -15.94 8.85
CA TYR A 124 -4.58 -15.49 8.48
C TYR A 124 -4.09 -14.46 9.50
N LEU A 125 -2.86 -14.65 9.98
CA LEU A 125 -2.25 -13.70 10.91
C LEU A 125 -1.77 -12.47 10.14
N PRO A 126 -2.03 -11.26 10.67
CA PRO A 126 -1.41 -10.06 10.16
C PRO A 126 0.10 -10.07 10.43
N SER A 127 0.84 -9.17 9.78
CA SER A 127 2.22 -8.91 10.17
C SER A 127 2.20 -8.12 11.48
N PHE A 128 2.84 -8.66 12.52
CA PHE A 128 3.03 -7.98 13.81
C PHE A 128 4.35 -7.22 13.88
N THR A 129 5.19 -7.40 12.87
CA THR A 129 6.47 -6.68 12.81
C THR A 129 6.17 -5.23 12.47
N LYS A 130 6.54 -4.34 13.39
CA LYS A 130 6.54 -2.92 13.10
C LYS A 130 7.66 -2.66 12.11
N ASP A 131 7.31 -2.39 10.90
CA ASP A 131 8.23 -2.02 9.82
C ASP A 131 7.49 -1.18 8.79
N PHE A 132 8.22 -0.48 7.94
CA PHE A 132 7.61 0.31 6.88
C PHE A 132 8.51 0.37 5.65
N ASP A 133 7.88 0.66 4.50
CA ASP A 133 8.54 0.90 3.23
C ASP A 133 8.12 2.26 2.68
N VAL A 134 8.99 2.87 1.88
CA VAL A 134 8.75 4.15 1.23
C VAL A 134 9.02 4.04 -0.25
N LYS A 135 8.05 4.44 -1.05
CA LYS A 135 8.20 4.55 -2.51
C LYS A 135 8.22 6.00 -2.93
N PHE A 136 9.08 6.32 -3.89
CA PHE A 136 9.26 7.65 -4.44
C PHE A 136 8.73 7.74 -5.85
N PHE A 137 8.09 8.85 -6.16
CA PHE A 137 7.46 9.13 -7.44
C PHE A 137 7.91 10.51 -7.92
N PRO A 138 9.05 10.61 -8.62
CA PRO A 138 9.45 11.86 -9.24
C PRO A 138 8.37 12.33 -10.22
N GLU A 139 8.04 13.62 -10.17
CA GLU A 139 7.10 14.23 -11.08
C GLU A 139 7.60 14.10 -12.52
N GLY A 140 6.76 13.59 -13.43
CA GLY A 140 7.18 13.23 -14.80
C GLY A 140 7.74 11.81 -14.94
N GLY A 141 7.85 11.03 -13.85
CA GLY A 141 8.16 9.60 -13.85
C GLY A 141 9.61 9.23 -13.62
N ALA A 142 10.58 10.05 -14.01
CA ALA A 142 12.00 9.82 -13.79
C ALA A 142 12.63 10.97 -13.00
N LEU A 143 13.68 10.69 -12.24
CA LEU A 143 14.46 11.71 -11.55
C LEU A 143 15.46 12.31 -12.54
N LEU A 144 15.19 13.54 -12.99
CA LEU A 144 15.91 14.17 -14.08
C LEU A 144 16.79 15.33 -13.61
N THR A 145 17.86 15.62 -14.32
CA THR A 145 18.74 16.78 -14.10
C THR A 145 18.08 18.08 -14.58
N VAL A 146 17.01 18.49 -13.93
CA VAL A 146 16.28 19.74 -14.17
C VAL A 146 16.43 20.69 -12.99
N ALA A 147 16.06 21.96 -13.18
CA ALA A 147 16.31 23.02 -12.17
C ALA A 147 15.63 22.73 -10.82
N HIS A 148 14.46 22.16 -10.82
CA HIS A 148 13.76 21.69 -9.64
C HIS A 148 12.75 20.63 -10.04
N GLN A 149 12.59 19.63 -9.22
CA GLN A 149 11.64 18.55 -9.45
C GLN A 149 10.96 18.16 -8.14
N ASN A 150 9.65 18.02 -8.17
CA ASN A 150 8.90 17.52 -7.05
C ASN A 150 8.98 15.99 -7.02
N ILE A 151 9.17 15.45 -5.84
CA ILE A 151 9.21 14.02 -5.60
C ILE A 151 8.14 13.70 -4.57
N ALA A 152 7.05 13.10 -5.03
CA ALA A 152 6.05 12.58 -4.14
C ALA A 152 6.55 11.27 -3.52
N PHE A 153 6.10 10.96 -2.32
CA PHE A 153 6.38 9.70 -1.67
C PHE A 153 5.12 9.10 -1.03
N LYS A 154 5.15 7.79 -0.84
CA LYS A 154 4.13 7.03 -0.10
C LYS A 154 4.83 6.08 0.86
N ALA A 155 4.52 6.23 2.14
CA ALA A 155 4.95 5.31 3.19
C ALA A 155 3.82 4.34 3.56
N GLN A 156 4.19 3.08 3.71
CA GLN A 156 3.27 1.99 4.02
C GLN A 156 3.89 1.08 5.08
N GLY A 157 3.12 0.78 6.12
CA GLY A 157 3.51 -0.16 7.16
C GLY A 157 3.48 -1.60 6.69
N SER A 158 4.12 -2.48 7.45
CA SER A 158 4.12 -3.93 7.20
C SER A 158 2.72 -4.56 7.27
N ASP A 159 1.76 -3.90 7.87
CA ASP A 159 0.34 -4.26 7.92
C ASP A 159 -0.43 -3.90 6.63
N GLY A 160 0.23 -3.21 5.70
CA GLY A 160 -0.36 -2.74 4.44
C GLY A 160 -1.10 -1.41 4.55
N PHE A 161 -1.21 -0.83 5.73
CA PHE A 161 -1.81 0.50 5.92
C PHE A 161 -0.78 1.61 5.75
N SER A 162 -1.29 2.82 5.55
CA SER A 162 -0.45 4.01 5.49
C SER A 162 0.22 4.26 6.84
N THR A 163 1.46 4.70 6.84
CA THR A 163 2.17 5.11 8.05
C THR A 163 2.73 6.52 7.87
N GLU A 164 2.58 7.35 8.90
CA GLU A 164 3.15 8.69 8.90
C GLU A 164 4.66 8.60 9.12
N ILE A 165 5.40 9.37 8.33
CA ILE A 165 6.85 9.47 8.43
C ILE A 165 7.32 10.92 8.38
N GLU A 166 8.46 11.17 9.01
CA GLU A 166 9.23 12.39 8.89
C GLU A 166 10.71 12.04 8.67
N GLY A 167 11.49 12.95 8.11
CA GLY A 167 12.89 12.67 7.89
C GLY A 167 13.63 13.76 7.13
N PHE A 168 14.81 13.40 6.67
CA PHE A 168 15.71 14.26 5.93
C PHE A 168 16.19 13.61 4.64
N LEU A 169 16.32 14.43 3.62
CA LEU A 169 16.93 14.08 2.34
C LEU A 169 18.42 14.42 2.38
N PHE A 170 19.24 13.54 1.87
CA PHE A 170 20.70 13.67 1.81
C PHE A 170 21.21 13.46 0.38
N ASP A 171 22.34 14.04 0.09
CA ASP A 171 23.13 13.73 -1.09
C ASP A 171 24.12 12.57 -0.83
N ALA A 172 24.91 12.21 -1.85
CA ALA A 172 25.90 11.15 -1.75
C ALA A 172 27.00 11.41 -0.71
N ASN A 173 27.29 12.69 -0.39
CA ASN A 173 28.31 13.07 0.58
C ASN A 173 27.79 12.99 2.02
N GLY A 174 26.47 12.85 2.19
CA GLY A 174 25.81 12.88 3.48
C GLY A 174 25.38 14.29 3.93
N ASP A 175 25.42 15.25 3.02
CA ASP A 175 24.95 16.61 3.30
C ASP A 175 23.41 16.63 3.29
N THR A 176 22.82 17.23 4.34
CA THR A 176 21.36 17.37 4.45
C THR A 176 20.86 18.44 3.49
N LEU A 177 19.96 18.07 2.60
CA LEU A 177 19.38 18.96 1.59
C LEU A 177 18.08 19.59 2.05
N THR A 178 17.15 18.80 2.57
CA THR A 178 15.86 19.28 3.06
C THR A 178 15.23 18.29 4.05
N ALA A 179 14.29 18.79 4.84
CA ALA A 179 13.42 17.97 5.67
C ALA A 179 12.12 17.68 4.94
N PHE A 180 11.48 16.57 5.25
CA PHE A 180 10.16 16.20 4.73
C PHE A 180 9.31 15.52 5.79
N ARG A 181 8.02 15.50 5.59
CA ARG A 181 7.06 14.79 6.43
C ARG A 181 5.84 14.38 5.61
N SER A 182 5.12 13.38 6.08
CA SER A 182 3.81 13.03 5.55
C SER A 182 2.81 14.17 5.79
N GLU A 183 1.97 14.42 4.79
CA GLU A 183 0.90 15.42 4.83
C GLU A 183 -0.47 14.76 4.95
N HIS A 184 -0.63 13.59 4.35
CA HIS A 184 -1.89 12.86 4.36
C HIS A 184 -1.67 11.38 4.06
N ASP A 185 -2.17 10.50 4.92
CA ASP A 185 -2.12 9.04 4.72
C ASP A 185 -0.75 8.51 4.30
N GLY A 186 0.32 8.91 4.99
CA GLY A 186 1.69 8.50 4.67
C GLY A 186 2.24 9.04 3.35
N MET A 187 1.54 9.98 2.72
CA MET A 187 1.97 10.65 1.50
C MET A 187 2.50 12.05 1.81
N GLY A 188 3.46 12.48 1.03
CA GLY A 188 3.99 13.83 1.06
C GLY A 188 4.78 14.13 -0.19
N VAL A 189 5.35 15.32 -0.24
CA VAL A 189 6.16 15.79 -1.35
C VAL A 189 7.35 16.59 -0.82
N PHE A 190 8.48 16.48 -1.49
CA PHE A 190 9.63 17.37 -1.32
C PHE A 190 10.22 17.73 -2.68
N THR A 191 10.97 18.82 -2.73
CA THR A 191 11.60 19.30 -3.96
C THR A 191 13.09 19.02 -3.91
N LEU A 192 13.65 18.62 -5.04
CA LEU A 192 15.07 18.35 -5.22
C LEU A 192 15.56 19.02 -6.51
N ASN A 193 16.82 19.45 -6.51
CA ASN A 193 17.56 19.88 -7.69
C ASN A 193 18.59 18.80 -8.04
N PRO A 194 18.22 17.79 -8.84
CA PRO A 194 19.10 16.67 -9.12
C PRO A 194 20.29 17.11 -10.00
N THR A 195 21.46 16.60 -9.70
CA THR A 195 22.69 16.86 -10.46
C THR A 195 23.23 15.58 -11.08
N VAL A 196 23.86 15.73 -12.23
CA VAL A 196 24.50 14.59 -12.96
C VAL A 196 25.51 13.88 -12.07
N GLY A 197 25.43 12.55 -12.07
CA GLY A 197 26.38 11.69 -11.36
C GLY A 197 26.21 11.65 -9.83
N ASN A 198 25.21 12.37 -9.28
CA ASN A 198 24.92 12.31 -7.86
C ASN A 198 23.83 11.26 -7.55
N SER A 199 23.82 10.79 -6.32
CA SER A 199 22.77 9.92 -5.78
C SER A 199 22.20 10.53 -4.51
N TYR A 200 20.95 10.18 -4.24
CA TYR A 200 20.21 10.77 -3.13
C TYR A 200 19.54 9.68 -2.31
N TYR A 201 19.41 9.91 -1.02
CA TYR A 201 18.71 9.03 -0.12
C TYR A 201 18.00 9.80 0.97
N VAL A 202 16.99 9.19 1.57
CA VAL A 202 16.35 9.74 2.76
C VAL A 202 16.64 8.85 3.95
N ILE A 203 16.68 9.47 5.13
CA ILE A 203 16.52 8.79 6.41
C ILE A 203 15.14 9.20 6.93
N ALA A 204 14.23 8.25 6.96
CA ALA A 204 12.86 8.44 7.39
C ALA A 204 12.61 7.74 8.72
N LYS A 205 11.82 8.37 9.58
CA LYS A 205 11.38 7.86 10.88
C LYS A 205 9.86 7.74 10.88
N SER A 206 9.35 6.58 11.27
CA SER A 206 7.92 6.35 11.47
C SER A 206 7.45 6.84 12.85
N GLY A 207 6.14 7.00 12.99
CA GLY A 207 5.52 7.34 14.28
C GLY A 207 5.82 6.32 15.39
N ASP A 208 6.10 5.06 15.04
CA ASP A 208 6.56 4.01 15.96
C ASP A 208 8.04 4.13 16.36
N GLY A 209 8.77 5.12 15.86
CA GLY A 209 10.16 5.39 16.22
C GLY A 209 11.19 4.63 15.39
N ILE A 210 10.80 3.85 14.41
CA ILE A 210 11.71 3.10 13.53
C ILE A 210 12.31 4.08 12.53
N SER A 211 13.65 4.06 12.40
CA SER A 211 14.37 4.87 11.42
C SER A 211 15.00 3.97 10.37
N LYS A 212 14.79 4.31 9.09
CA LYS A 212 15.35 3.55 7.95
C LYS A 212 15.86 4.48 6.87
N ARG A 213 16.85 4.01 6.14
CA ARG A 213 17.37 4.63 4.92
C ARG A 213 16.66 4.06 3.70
N PHE A 214 16.30 4.94 2.78
CA PHE A 214 15.75 4.59 1.48
C PHE A 214 16.47 5.40 0.40
N ASP A 215 16.99 4.72 -0.60
CA ASP A 215 17.62 5.38 -1.73
C ASP A 215 16.55 5.87 -2.71
N LEU A 216 16.76 7.04 -3.29
CA LEU A 216 15.92 7.57 -4.35
C LEU A 216 16.22 6.85 -5.68
N PRO A 217 15.33 6.92 -6.68
CA PRO A 217 15.64 6.47 -8.03
C PRO A 217 16.93 7.11 -8.56
N ALA A 218 17.61 6.40 -9.45
CA ALA A 218 18.80 6.93 -10.10
C ALA A 218 18.49 8.21 -10.90
N VAL A 219 19.42 9.14 -10.89
CA VAL A 219 19.31 10.38 -11.67
C VAL A 219 19.58 10.07 -13.14
N GLU A 220 18.66 10.46 -14.01
CA GLU A 220 18.78 10.34 -15.45
C GLU A 220 19.21 11.65 -16.09
N GLU A 221 20.19 11.57 -17.00
CA GLU A 221 20.72 12.73 -17.68
C GLU A 221 19.87 13.19 -18.87
N LYS A 222 19.00 12.31 -19.36
CA LYS A 222 18.16 12.58 -20.54
C LYS A 222 16.71 12.36 -20.21
N GLY A 223 15.90 13.36 -20.52
CA GLY A 223 14.46 13.25 -20.34
C GLY A 223 13.73 14.58 -20.45
N ILE A 224 12.41 14.47 -20.47
CA ILE A 224 11.47 15.58 -20.42
C ILE A 224 10.54 15.30 -19.25
N THR A 225 10.27 16.31 -18.43
CA THR A 225 9.33 16.21 -17.31
C THR A 225 8.19 17.20 -17.47
N LEU A 226 7.02 16.81 -16.96
CA LEU A 226 5.82 17.64 -16.87
C LEU A 226 5.51 17.87 -15.39
N SER A 227 5.48 19.14 -14.99
CA SER A 227 5.11 19.57 -13.65
C SER A 227 3.73 20.21 -13.66
N MET A 228 2.91 19.88 -12.66
CA MET A 228 1.54 20.37 -12.54
C MET A 228 1.30 21.00 -11.17
N THR A 229 0.73 22.21 -11.17
CA THR A 229 0.36 22.90 -9.94
C THR A 229 -1.09 23.38 -10.00
N HIS A 230 -1.89 22.98 -9.03
CA HIS A 230 -3.24 23.51 -8.88
C HIS A 230 -3.24 24.73 -7.96
N TYR A 231 -3.67 25.86 -8.50
CA TYR A 231 -3.77 27.10 -7.74
C TYR A 231 -5.13 27.75 -7.96
N LYS A 232 -5.93 27.81 -6.91
CA LYS A 232 -7.32 28.30 -6.97
C LYS A 232 -8.16 27.52 -7.98
N LYS A 233 -8.54 28.17 -9.09
CA LYS A 233 -9.33 27.58 -10.19
C LYS A 233 -8.49 27.36 -11.45
N GLU A 234 -7.18 27.42 -11.33
CA GLU A 234 -6.27 27.21 -12.45
C GLU A 234 -5.37 26.02 -12.18
N ILE A 235 -5.16 25.23 -13.20
CA ILE A 235 -4.11 24.23 -13.26
C ILE A 235 -3.00 24.82 -14.13
N ARG A 236 -1.81 24.93 -13.57
CA ARG A 236 -0.62 25.42 -14.24
C ARG A 236 0.28 24.24 -14.56
N TYR A 237 0.89 24.27 -15.73
CA TYR A 237 1.85 23.26 -16.13
C TYR A 237 3.18 23.90 -16.56
N GLU A 238 4.24 23.16 -16.34
CA GLU A 238 5.57 23.46 -16.82
C GLU A 238 6.21 22.20 -17.38
N ILE A 239 6.82 22.31 -18.54
CA ILE A 239 7.53 21.21 -19.19
C ILE A 239 9.00 21.61 -19.24
N GLN A 240 9.85 20.79 -18.63
CA GLN A 240 11.29 20.99 -18.63
C GLN A 240 11.96 19.82 -19.34
N LYS A 241 13.10 20.07 -19.93
CA LYS A 241 13.98 19.01 -20.44
C LYS A 241 15.36 19.16 -19.81
N THR A 242 16.09 18.08 -19.76
CA THR A 242 17.51 18.11 -19.38
C THR A 242 18.35 18.76 -20.48
N GLU A 243 19.54 19.25 -20.16
CA GLU A 243 20.46 19.82 -21.15
C GLU A 243 20.85 18.81 -22.23
N ALA A 244 21.03 17.55 -21.86
CA ALA A 244 21.41 16.46 -22.76
C ALA A 244 20.27 15.97 -23.68
N THR A 245 19.06 16.54 -23.54
CA THR A 245 17.89 16.14 -24.33
C THR A 245 17.56 17.23 -25.35
N GLU A 246 17.30 16.82 -26.58
CA GLU A 246 16.76 17.70 -27.61
C GLU A 246 15.24 17.72 -27.55
N TRP A 247 14.63 18.86 -27.90
CA TRP A 247 13.18 18.92 -28.01
C TRP A 247 12.69 18.04 -29.17
N PRO A 248 11.61 17.26 -28.96
CA PRO A 248 11.00 16.51 -30.04
C PRO A 248 10.38 17.48 -31.07
N GLN A 249 10.24 17.04 -32.31
CA GLN A 249 9.63 17.84 -33.39
C GLN A 249 8.18 18.25 -33.07
N LYS A 250 7.49 17.43 -32.29
CA LYS A 250 6.10 17.66 -31.85
C LYS A 250 5.94 17.24 -30.40
N LEU A 251 5.31 18.09 -29.64
CA LEU A 251 4.97 17.83 -28.26
C LEU A 251 3.47 18.06 -28.06
N PHE A 252 2.80 17.18 -27.36
CA PHE A 252 1.38 17.29 -27.05
C PHE A 252 1.18 17.18 -25.55
N LEU A 253 0.32 18.03 -25.00
CA LEU A 253 -0.21 17.87 -23.66
C LEU A 253 -1.51 17.09 -23.76
N ILE A 254 -1.56 15.97 -23.08
CA ILE A 254 -2.73 15.10 -23.01
C ILE A 254 -3.24 15.09 -21.57
N ALA A 255 -4.54 15.22 -21.39
CA ALA A 255 -5.18 15.00 -20.11
C ALA A 255 -6.41 14.13 -20.25
N HIS A 256 -6.58 13.16 -19.39
CA HIS A 256 -7.78 12.34 -19.33
C HIS A 256 -8.28 12.18 -17.89
N THR A 257 -9.60 12.19 -17.72
CA THR A 257 -10.28 11.95 -16.46
C THR A 257 -11.11 10.68 -16.57
N ARG A 258 -10.89 9.70 -15.71
CA ARG A 258 -11.60 8.40 -15.74
C ARG A 258 -11.58 7.74 -17.15
N GLY A 259 -10.45 7.78 -17.83
CA GLY A 259 -10.28 7.22 -19.17
C GLY A 259 -10.91 8.02 -20.31
N LYS A 260 -11.56 9.16 -20.02
CA LYS A 260 -12.08 10.06 -21.07
C LYS A 260 -11.06 11.15 -21.35
N LEU A 261 -10.69 11.30 -22.61
CA LEU A 261 -9.84 12.38 -23.09
C LEU A 261 -10.52 13.73 -22.81
N VAL A 262 -9.83 14.65 -22.14
CA VAL A 262 -10.29 16.01 -21.85
C VAL A 262 -9.48 17.02 -22.65
N ILE A 263 -8.15 16.82 -22.74
CA ILE A 263 -7.25 17.70 -23.45
C ILE A 263 -6.36 16.89 -24.37
N LEU A 264 -6.22 17.37 -25.59
CA LEU A 264 -5.18 16.98 -26.54
C LEU A 264 -4.79 18.25 -27.29
N GLN A 265 -3.73 18.87 -26.87
CA GLN A 265 -3.27 20.10 -27.50
C GLN A 265 -1.76 20.07 -27.81
N PRO A 266 -1.34 20.59 -28.95
CA PRO A 266 0.08 20.76 -29.23
C PRO A 266 0.66 21.81 -28.28
N VAL A 267 1.89 21.56 -27.81
CA VAL A 267 2.66 22.49 -27.01
C VAL A 267 3.79 23.03 -27.87
N SER A 268 3.93 24.36 -27.88
CA SER A 268 5.07 25.01 -28.52
C SER A 268 6.32 24.81 -27.65
N ILE A 269 7.41 24.40 -28.26
CA ILE A 269 8.71 24.26 -27.60
C ILE A 269 9.28 25.62 -27.14
N ASP A 270 8.77 26.74 -27.72
CA ASP A 270 9.11 28.09 -27.30
C ASP A 270 8.31 28.55 -26.07
N ARG A 271 7.28 27.82 -25.72
CA ARG A 271 6.40 28.11 -24.58
C ARG A 271 6.06 26.83 -23.82
N THR A 272 6.95 26.41 -22.99
CA THR A 272 6.88 25.15 -22.23
C THR A 272 6.11 25.26 -20.91
N PHE A 273 5.42 26.38 -20.69
CA PHE A 273 4.53 26.57 -19.55
C PHE A 273 3.18 27.13 -20.01
N GLY A 274 2.16 26.84 -19.21
CA GLY A 274 0.83 27.36 -19.49
C GLY A 274 -0.12 27.16 -18.32
N LYS A 275 -1.37 27.51 -18.56
CA LYS A 275 -2.44 27.36 -17.59
C LYS A 275 -3.75 27.00 -18.26
N MET A 276 -4.61 26.32 -17.52
CA MET A 276 -5.96 25.97 -17.92
C MET A 276 -6.91 26.11 -16.73
N ASN A 277 -8.20 26.23 -17.02
CA ASN A 277 -9.21 26.31 -15.97
C ASN A 277 -9.50 24.88 -15.44
N ASP A 278 -9.61 24.72 -14.12
CA ASP A 278 -9.93 23.43 -13.49
C ASP A 278 -11.35 22.94 -13.82
N SER A 279 -12.26 23.85 -14.18
CA SER A 279 -13.63 23.52 -14.61
C SER A 279 -13.71 22.68 -15.90
N LEU A 280 -12.62 22.55 -16.63
CA LEU A 280 -12.52 21.63 -17.77
C LEU A 280 -12.59 20.16 -17.34
N PHE A 281 -12.27 19.86 -16.09
CA PHE A 281 -12.15 18.51 -15.59
C PHE A 281 -13.34 18.14 -14.70
N ASN A 282 -13.91 16.97 -14.95
CA ASN A 282 -14.93 16.41 -14.08
C ASN A 282 -14.30 15.92 -12.77
N ALA A 283 -15.15 15.77 -11.74
CA ALA A 283 -14.71 15.18 -10.47
C ALA A 283 -14.09 13.80 -10.68
N GLY A 284 -12.92 13.59 -10.11
CA GLY A 284 -12.14 12.36 -10.20
C GLY A 284 -10.65 12.62 -10.42
N ILE A 285 -9.90 11.53 -10.55
CA ILE A 285 -8.46 11.61 -10.83
C ILE A 285 -8.26 11.96 -12.31
N THR A 286 -7.50 13.01 -12.55
CA THR A 286 -7.06 13.42 -13.89
C THR A 286 -5.58 13.10 -14.06
N HIS A 287 -5.24 12.43 -15.13
CA HIS A 287 -3.87 12.12 -15.51
C HIS A 287 -3.45 13.07 -16.63
N PHE A 288 -2.25 13.63 -16.47
CA PHE A 288 -1.59 14.48 -17.45
C PHE A 288 -0.36 13.77 -18.00
N MET A 289 -0.17 13.86 -19.30
CA MET A 289 0.97 13.26 -20.00
C MET A 289 1.50 14.21 -21.07
#